data_cb2dea6e55b820be2f6d74b2fb840da2
#
_entry.id   cb2dea6e55b820be2f6d74b2fb840da2
#
_cell.length_a   1.000
_cell.length_b   1.000
_cell.length_c   1.000
_cell.angle_alpha   90.00
_cell.angle_beta   90.00
_cell.angle_gamma   90.00
#
_symmetry.space_group_name_H-M   'P 1'
#
loop_
_entity.id
_entity.type
_entity.pdbx_description
1 polymer ?
#
loop_
_entity_poly.entity_id
_entity_poly.type
_entity_poly.pdbx_seq_one_letter_code
_entity_poly.pdbx_strand_id
1 'polypeptide(L)'
;MVVDYENIANTIDFYALDGKRSFSRSYQIDFNVEPVRRLTVSATFRYTDARIEMKERGLTEKPLTSRYKGVLNLQYATNLNKWVFDFTASINGKSRVYSFMEGLRDENGKLLYKDGYSPAYPLLYLQVTKRFKGIDIYLGAENLTNFRQKNLLVGTPMEGTAGHGGMAAVNTALPDFDASAVWGPIMGTKVYLGLRYTLWK
;
A
#
# COMPACT_ATOMS: atom_id res chain seq x y z
N MET A 1 9.25 20.19 12.31
CA MET A 1 9.80 20.09 10.95
C MET A 1 8.84 19.26 10.11
N VAL A 2 8.42 19.74 8.96
CA VAL A 2 7.63 19.04 7.96
C VAL A 2 8.55 18.63 6.82
N VAL A 3 8.32 17.44 6.31
CA VAL A 3 8.98 16.91 5.12
C VAL A 3 7.92 16.92 4.03
N ASP A 4 8.11 17.73 3.02
CA ASP A 4 7.15 17.94 1.95
C ASP A 4 7.67 17.38 0.62
N TYR A 5 6.88 16.52 0.01
CA TYR A 5 7.11 15.92 -1.32
C TYR A 5 6.08 16.40 -2.34
N GLU A 6 5.25 17.39 -1.96
CA GLU A 6 4.01 17.69 -2.67
C GLU A 6 4.20 18.43 -3.98
N ASN A 7 5.21 19.28 -4.04
CA ASN A 7 5.23 20.30 -5.08
C ASN A 7 5.97 19.83 -6.34
N ILE A 8 7.07 19.13 -6.17
CA ILE A 8 7.95 18.74 -7.27
C ILE A 8 8.35 17.27 -7.09
N ALA A 9 8.21 16.45 -8.14
CA ALA A 9 8.69 15.09 -8.15
C ALA A 9 10.20 15.03 -7.85
N ASN A 10 10.63 14.03 -7.10
CA ASN A 10 12.02 13.81 -6.69
C ASN A 10 12.64 14.94 -5.85
N THR A 11 11.83 15.85 -5.29
CA THR A 11 12.28 16.95 -4.46
C THR A 11 11.69 16.82 -3.07
N ILE A 12 12.47 17.15 -2.06
CA ILE A 12 12.07 17.12 -0.66
C ILE A 12 12.30 18.52 -0.05
N ASP A 13 11.22 19.14 0.39
CA ASP A 13 11.27 20.41 1.10
C ASP A 13 11.19 20.20 2.61
N PHE A 14 12.01 20.92 3.36
CA PHE A 14 12.00 20.91 4.81
C PHE A 14 11.65 22.29 5.35
N TYR A 15 10.62 22.38 6.19
CA TYR A 15 10.26 23.65 6.81
C TYR A 15 9.69 23.48 8.23
N ALA A 16 9.64 24.58 8.99
CA ALA A 16 9.04 24.61 10.32
C ALA A 16 7.53 24.88 10.23
N LEU A 17 6.78 24.36 11.18
CA LEU A 17 5.31 24.48 11.21
C LEU A 17 4.81 25.82 11.80
N ASP A 18 5.66 26.64 12.37
CA ASP A 18 5.34 27.97 12.95
C ASP A 18 4.07 27.98 13.83
N GLY A 19 3.98 27.01 14.76
CA GLY A 19 2.84 26.86 15.66
C GLY A 19 1.60 26.16 15.12
N LYS A 20 1.58 25.83 13.84
CA LYS A 20 0.50 25.05 13.21
C LYS A 20 0.58 23.56 13.59
N ARG A 21 -0.55 22.86 13.59
CA ARG A 21 -0.65 21.50 14.12
C ARG A 21 -1.05 20.51 13.05
N SER A 22 -0.23 19.49 12.89
CA SER A 22 -0.59 18.24 12.20
C SER A 22 -1.11 17.23 13.24
N PHE A 23 -2.02 16.34 12.84
CA PHE A 23 -2.54 15.29 13.71
C PHE A 23 -2.85 14.00 12.97
N SER A 24 -2.89 12.91 13.71
CA SER A 24 -3.40 11.63 13.23
C SER A 24 -4.26 10.99 14.30
N ARG A 25 -5.47 10.55 13.91
CA ARG A 25 -6.41 9.82 14.75
C ARG A 25 -6.71 8.50 14.08
N SER A 26 -6.57 7.40 14.80
CA SER A 26 -6.88 6.06 14.30
C SER A 26 -7.85 5.36 15.24
N TYR A 27 -8.86 4.75 14.66
CA TYR A 27 -9.83 3.91 15.34
C TYR A 27 -9.76 2.51 14.75
N GLN A 28 -9.61 1.50 15.59
CA GLN A 28 -9.49 0.11 15.16
C GLN A 28 -10.46 -0.76 15.93
N ILE A 29 -11.07 -1.69 15.23
CA ILE A 29 -11.91 -2.74 15.78
C ILE A 29 -11.36 -4.06 15.30
N ASP A 30 -11.11 -4.97 16.24
CA ASP A 30 -10.64 -6.32 16.01
C ASP A 30 -11.71 -7.31 16.46
N PHE A 31 -11.96 -8.30 15.64
CA PHE A 31 -12.90 -9.37 15.88
C PHE A 31 -12.20 -10.71 15.65
N ASN A 32 -12.33 -11.64 16.58
CA ASN A 32 -11.79 -12.98 16.48
C ASN A 32 -12.78 -13.98 17.06
N VAL A 33 -13.16 -14.99 16.27
CA VAL A 33 -14.14 -15.99 16.66
C VAL A 33 -13.83 -17.34 16.02
N GLU A 34 -14.20 -18.41 16.71
CA GLU A 34 -14.24 -19.77 16.20
C GLU A 34 -15.71 -20.22 16.05
N PRO A 35 -16.40 -19.86 14.94
CA PRO A 35 -17.83 -20.11 14.78
C PRO A 35 -18.16 -21.59 14.70
N VAL A 36 -17.25 -22.37 14.18
CA VAL A 36 -17.31 -23.82 14.17
C VAL A 36 -15.95 -24.40 14.50
N ARG A 37 -15.91 -25.59 15.02
CA ARG A 37 -14.68 -26.24 15.47
C ARG A 37 -13.61 -26.21 14.35
N ARG A 38 -12.42 -25.67 14.65
CA ARG A 38 -11.25 -25.55 13.73
C ARG A 38 -11.37 -24.51 12.63
N LEU A 39 -12.41 -23.71 12.61
CA LEU A 39 -12.49 -22.55 11.74
C LEU A 39 -12.29 -21.29 12.57
N THR A 40 -11.15 -20.65 12.42
CA THR A 40 -10.88 -19.34 13.02
C THR A 40 -11.18 -18.25 12.01
N VAL A 41 -11.96 -17.27 12.43
CA VAL A 41 -12.29 -16.07 11.66
C VAL A 41 -11.76 -14.88 12.41
N SER A 42 -10.85 -14.15 11.79
CA SER A 42 -10.29 -12.91 12.36
C SER A 42 -10.58 -11.76 11.40
N ALA A 43 -11.14 -10.68 11.90
CA ALA A 43 -11.42 -9.48 11.11
C ALA A 43 -10.90 -8.26 11.85
N THR A 44 -10.24 -7.37 11.12
CA THR A 44 -9.75 -6.09 11.61
C THR A 44 -10.23 -5.00 10.67
N PHE A 45 -10.78 -3.95 11.22
CA PHE A 45 -11.08 -2.74 10.48
C PHE A 45 -10.48 -1.54 11.19
N ARG A 46 -9.76 -0.70 10.42
CA ARG A 46 -9.15 0.54 10.91
C ARG A 46 -9.57 1.71 10.06
N TYR A 47 -10.00 2.77 10.71
CA TYR A 47 -10.21 4.08 10.12
C TYR A 47 -9.14 5.04 10.63
N THR A 48 -8.56 5.84 9.72
CA THR A 48 -7.49 6.80 10.04
C THR A 48 -7.81 8.16 9.44
N ASP A 49 -7.86 9.19 10.28
CA ASP A 49 -7.87 10.60 9.86
C ASP A 49 -6.51 11.21 10.20
N ALA A 50 -5.64 11.28 9.19
CA ALA A 50 -4.31 11.86 9.32
C ALA A 50 -4.24 13.13 8.48
N ARG A 51 -3.91 14.23 9.13
CA ARG A 51 -3.79 15.54 8.50
C ARG A 51 -2.46 16.18 8.81
N ILE A 52 -1.90 16.79 7.80
CA ILE A 52 -0.64 17.50 7.87
C ILE A 52 -0.85 18.95 7.44
N GLU A 53 -0.25 19.87 8.18
CA GLU A 53 -0.24 21.27 7.81
C GLU A 53 0.87 21.49 6.78
N MET A 54 0.46 21.96 5.61
CA MET A 54 1.35 22.30 4.51
C MET A 54 1.47 23.82 4.37
N LYS A 55 2.63 24.31 3.92
CA LYS A 55 2.92 25.74 3.80
C LYS A 55 1.92 26.46 2.90
N GLU A 56 1.60 25.88 1.76
CA GLU A 56 0.75 26.50 0.73
C GLU A 56 -0.72 26.07 0.79
N ARG A 57 -0.98 24.85 1.28
CA ARG A 57 -2.33 24.23 1.26
C ARG A 57 -3.04 24.25 2.61
N GLY A 58 -2.34 24.66 3.68
CA GLY A 58 -2.89 24.57 5.02
C GLY A 58 -3.09 23.13 5.49
N LEU A 59 -4.05 22.91 6.35
CA LEU A 59 -4.34 21.59 6.94
C LEU A 59 -5.03 20.67 5.92
N THR A 60 -4.28 19.73 5.38
CA THR A 60 -4.74 18.78 4.34
C THR A 60 -4.53 17.33 4.75
N GLU A 61 -5.15 16.40 4.05
CA GLU A 61 -4.92 14.97 4.29
C GLU A 61 -3.48 14.58 4.00
N LYS A 62 -2.91 13.76 4.87
CA LYS A 62 -1.56 13.23 4.68
C LYS A 62 -1.54 12.35 3.42
N PRO A 63 -0.66 12.64 2.45
CA PRO A 63 -0.57 11.83 1.24
C PRO A 63 -0.25 10.37 1.53
N LEU A 64 -0.67 9.49 0.63
CA LEU A 64 -0.44 8.06 0.63
C LEU A 64 -0.89 7.34 1.92
N THR A 65 -1.78 7.98 2.68
CA THR A 65 -2.35 7.41 3.88
C THR A 65 -3.81 7.05 3.64
N SER A 66 -4.12 5.76 3.58
CA SER A 66 -5.49 5.30 3.37
C SER A 66 -6.37 5.66 4.56
N ARG A 67 -7.56 6.23 4.29
CA ARG A 67 -8.55 6.55 5.33
C ARG A 67 -9.06 5.32 6.04
N TYR A 68 -9.14 4.18 5.35
CA TYR A 68 -9.58 2.93 5.95
C TYR A 68 -8.81 1.74 5.40
N LYS A 69 -8.63 0.74 6.25
CA LYS A 69 -8.09 -0.57 5.89
C LYS A 69 -8.92 -1.64 6.58
N GLY A 70 -9.22 -2.71 5.84
CA GLY A 70 -9.89 -3.88 6.38
C GLY A 70 -9.09 -5.13 6.07
N VAL A 71 -9.07 -6.08 6.99
CA VAL A 71 -8.47 -7.41 6.82
C VAL A 71 -9.44 -8.44 7.35
N LEU A 72 -9.67 -9.48 6.57
CA LEU A 72 -10.39 -10.68 6.96
C LEU A 72 -9.46 -11.88 6.76
N ASN A 73 -9.24 -12.65 7.80
CA ASN A 73 -8.53 -13.91 7.73
C ASN A 73 -9.45 -15.06 8.12
N LEU A 74 -9.43 -16.11 7.31
CA LEU A 74 -10.13 -17.37 7.53
C LEU A 74 -9.10 -18.48 7.59
N GLN A 75 -9.00 -19.15 8.73
CA GLN A 75 -8.11 -20.30 8.88
C GLN A 75 -8.93 -21.54 9.23
N TYR A 76 -8.81 -22.57 8.42
CA TYR A 76 -9.45 -23.85 8.66
C TYR A 76 -8.41 -24.98 8.78
N ALA A 77 -8.47 -25.74 9.86
CA ALA A 77 -7.59 -26.87 10.09
C ALA A 77 -8.38 -28.20 10.11
N THR A 78 -7.93 -29.18 9.35
CA THR A 78 -8.53 -30.53 9.38
C THR A 78 -8.17 -31.30 10.67
N ASN A 79 -8.73 -32.48 10.83
CA ASN A 79 -8.40 -33.37 11.96
C ASN A 79 -6.89 -33.55 12.12
N LEU A 80 -6.42 -33.44 13.37
CA LEU A 80 -4.99 -33.56 13.73
C LEU A 80 -4.12 -32.51 13.03
N ASN A 81 -4.70 -31.41 12.57
CA ASN A 81 -4.03 -30.36 11.81
C ASN A 81 -3.22 -30.86 10.60
N LYS A 82 -3.63 -31.95 9.98
CA LYS A 82 -2.93 -32.53 8.83
C LYS A 82 -2.90 -31.60 7.62
N TRP A 83 -3.99 -30.86 7.42
CA TRP A 83 -4.10 -29.79 6.45
C TRP A 83 -4.55 -28.51 7.13
N VAL A 84 -3.93 -27.41 6.75
CA VAL A 84 -4.34 -26.06 7.18
C VAL A 84 -4.53 -25.23 5.93
N PHE A 85 -5.68 -24.57 5.85
CA PHE A 85 -6.06 -23.65 4.79
C PHE A 85 -6.14 -22.26 5.39
N ASP A 86 -5.38 -21.35 4.85
CA ASP A 86 -5.37 -19.94 5.24
C ASP A 86 -5.80 -19.09 4.06
N PHE A 87 -6.84 -18.31 4.25
CA PHE A 87 -7.30 -17.32 3.28
C PHE A 87 -7.33 -15.96 3.94
N THR A 88 -6.70 -14.96 3.30
CA THR A 88 -6.73 -13.58 3.76
C THR A 88 -7.22 -12.67 2.65
N ALA A 89 -8.21 -11.85 2.95
CA ALA A 89 -8.68 -10.77 2.13
C ALA A 89 -8.37 -9.45 2.81
N SER A 90 -7.77 -8.50 2.10
CA SER A 90 -7.59 -7.15 2.60
C SER A 90 -8.13 -6.12 1.62
N ILE A 91 -8.68 -5.03 2.14
CA ILE A 91 -9.07 -3.85 1.39
C ILE A 91 -8.25 -2.65 1.86
N ASN A 92 -7.61 -1.98 0.93
CA ASN A 92 -6.96 -0.71 1.15
C ASN A 92 -7.82 0.39 0.55
N GLY A 93 -8.21 1.34 1.38
CA GLY A 93 -9.04 2.46 0.98
C GLY A 93 -8.27 3.47 0.12
N LYS A 94 -9.00 4.43 -0.41
CA LYS A 94 -8.42 5.55 -1.16
C LYS A 94 -7.43 6.31 -0.29
N SER A 95 -6.36 6.79 -0.92
CA SER A 95 -5.37 7.69 -0.32
C SER A 95 -5.23 8.93 -1.19
N ARG A 96 -5.09 10.10 -0.59
CA ARG A 96 -4.70 11.29 -1.35
C ARG A 96 -3.33 11.06 -1.98
N VAL A 97 -3.18 11.38 -3.25
CA VAL A 97 -1.87 11.37 -3.91
C VAL A 97 -1.19 12.72 -3.76
N TYR A 98 0.10 12.78 -4.07
CA TYR A 98 0.82 14.06 -4.09
C TYR A 98 0.29 14.97 -5.18
N SER A 99 0.46 16.28 -5.00
CA SER A 99 -0.05 17.29 -5.91
C SER A 99 0.50 17.15 -7.32
N PHE A 100 1.77 16.82 -7.46
CA PHE A 100 2.38 16.61 -8.76
C PHE A 100 1.79 15.41 -9.52
N MET A 101 1.12 14.48 -8.82
CA MET A 101 0.46 13.31 -9.42
C MET A 101 -0.97 13.62 -9.90
N GLU A 102 -1.62 14.66 -9.40
CA GLU A 102 -3.03 14.94 -9.67
C GLU A 102 -3.33 15.16 -11.17
N GLY A 103 -2.37 15.73 -11.91
CA GLY A 103 -2.49 16.01 -13.34
C GLY A 103 -2.11 14.87 -14.28
N LEU A 104 -1.63 13.74 -13.74
CA LEU A 104 -1.14 12.64 -14.57
C LEU A 104 -2.26 11.97 -15.35
N ARG A 105 -1.96 11.66 -16.60
CA ARG A 105 -2.90 11.03 -17.54
C ARG A 105 -2.31 9.72 -18.07
N ASP A 106 -3.19 8.79 -18.43
CA ASP A 106 -2.82 7.58 -19.14
C ASP A 106 -2.58 7.84 -20.64
N GLU A 107 -2.18 6.81 -21.36
CA GLU A 107 -1.95 6.86 -22.83
C GLU A 107 -3.18 7.32 -23.63
N ASN A 108 -4.37 7.21 -23.06
CA ASN A 108 -5.63 7.63 -23.65
C ASN A 108 -6.06 9.04 -23.21
N GLY A 109 -5.21 9.79 -22.50
CA GLY A 109 -5.49 11.13 -21.99
C GLY A 109 -6.43 11.21 -20.79
N LYS A 110 -6.79 10.06 -20.18
CA LYS A 110 -7.65 10.00 -19.00
C LYS A 110 -6.84 10.23 -17.73
N LEU A 111 -7.37 11.02 -16.81
CA LEU A 111 -6.75 11.23 -15.50
C LEU A 111 -6.58 9.90 -14.76
N LEU A 112 -5.35 9.65 -14.30
CA LEU A 112 -5.00 8.46 -13.51
C LEU A 112 -5.59 8.52 -12.10
N TYR A 113 -5.60 9.70 -11.51
CA TYR A 113 -6.06 9.94 -10.14
C TYR A 113 -7.25 10.90 -10.16
N LYS A 114 -8.44 10.31 -10.14
CA LYS A 114 -9.66 11.08 -10.07
C LYS A 114 -9.73 11.80 -8.72
N ASP A 115 -10.00 13.10 -8.78
CA ASP A 115 -10.16 13.97 -7.60
C ASP A 115 -8.91 13.97 -6.68
N GLY A 116 -7.72 13.64 -7.19
CA GLY A 116 -6.48 13.61 -6.41
C GLY A 116 -6.35 12.41 -5.47
N TYR A 117 -7.05 11.29 -5.75
CA TYR A 117 -7.01 10.08 -4.93
C TYR A 117 -6.61 8.85 -5.73
N SER A 118 -5.82 7.97 -5.08
CA SER A 118 -5.61 6.61 -5.56
C SER A 118 -6.91 5.80 -5.47
N PRO A 119 -7.11 4.79 -6.30
CA PRO A 119 -8.25 3.88 -6.15
C PRO A 119 -8.11 3.06 -4.87
N ALA A 120 -9.25 2.65 -4.29
CA ALA A 120 -9.26 1.57 -3.31
C ALA A 120 -9.01 0.23 -4.02
N TYR A 121 -8.28 -0.68 -3.35
CA TYR A 121 -7.94 -1.96 -3.96
C TYR A 121 -7.96 -3.12 -2.96
N PRO A 122 -8.47 -4.29 -3.39
CA PRO A 122 -8.40 -5.53 -2.62
C PRO A 122 -7.12 -6.29 -2.91
N LEU A 123 -6.62 -7.02 -1.91
CA LEU A 123 -5.57 -8.03 -2.05
C LEU A 123 -6.05 -9.33 -1.42
N LEU A 124 -5.89 -10.41 -2.15
CA LEU A 124 -6.26 -11.76 -1.69
C LEU A 124 -5.01 -12.63 -1.61
N TYR A 125 -4.96 -13.42 -0.55
CA TYR A 125 -3.87 -14.34 -0.24
C TYR A 125 -4.45 -15.70 0.09
N LEU A 126 -3.79 -16.75 -0.35
CA LEU A 126 -4.17 -18.13 -0.05
C LEU A 126 -2.92 -18.94 0.27
N GLN A 127 -3.00 -19.76 1.31
CA GLN A 127 -1.97 -20.75 1.61
C GLN A 127 -2.61 -22.06 2.01
N VAL A 128 -2.07 -23.15 1.50
CA VAL A 128 -2.41 -24.50 1.92
C VAL A 128 -1.16 -25.16 2.50
N THR A 129 -1.27 -25.67 3.71
CA THR A 129 -0.16 -26.35 4.41
C THR A 129 -0.52 -27.78 4.67
N LYS A 130 0.34 -28.70 4.26
CA LYS A 130 0.29 -30.12 4.61
C LYS A 130 1.32 -30.41 5.70
N ARG A 131 0.85 -30.96 6.82
CA ARG A 131 1.72 -31.33 7.96
C ARG A 131 1.95 -32.83 8.01
N PHE A 132 3.21 -33.20 8.13
CA PHE A 132 3.69 -34.54 8.41
C PHE A 132 4.41 -34.55 9.75
N LYS A 133 4.87 -35.73 10.20
CA LYS A 133 5.68 -35.81 11.41
C LYS A 133 7.03 -35.13 11.20
N GLY A 134 7.21 -33.94 11.79
CA GLY A 134 8.44 -33.16 11.71
C GLY A 134 8.65 -32.35 10.41
N ILE A 135 7.72 -32.43 9.43
CA ILE A 135 7.84 -31.73 8.16
C ILE A 135 6.51 -31.08 7.82
N ASP A 136 6.54 -29.77 7.50
CA ASP A 136 5.42 -29.06 6.90
C ASP A 136 5.79 -28.65 5.49
N ILE A 137 4.91 -28.92 4.53
CA ILE A 137 5.02 -28.46 3.15
C ILE A 137 3.88 -27.48 2.93
N TYR A 138 4.19 -26.30 2.40
CA TYR A 138 3.18 -25.29 2.13
C TYR A 138 3.31 -24.70 0.72
N LEU A 139 2.16 -24.46 0.11
CA LEU A 139 2.00 -23.78 -1.16
C LEU A 139 1.09 -22.59 -0.92
N GLY A 140 1.50 -21.42 -1.39
CA GLY A 140 0.72 -20.22 -1.24
C GLY A 140 0.80 -19.31 -2.45
N ALA A 141 -0.12 -18.36 -2.49
CA ALA A 141 -0.15 -17.31 -3.48
C ALA A 141 -0.54 -15.98 -2.83
N GLU A 142 0.17 -14.94 -3.22
CA GLU A 142 -0.06 -13.56 -2.82
C GLU A 142 -0.64 -12.76 -3.96
N ASN A 143 -1.44 -11.75 -3.62
CA ASN A 143 -2.07 -10.87 -4.58
C ASN A 143 -2.82 -11.63 -5.71
N LEU A 144 -3.72 -12.55 -5.32
CA LEU A 144 -4.54 -13.32 -6.27
C LEU A 144 -5.43 -12.44 -7.15
N THR A 145 -5.70 -11.21 -6.73
CA THR A 145 -6.42 -10.21 -7.55
C THR A 145 -5.57 -9.69 -8.71
N ASN A 146 -4.28 -10.00 -8.72
CA ASN A 146 -3.29 -9.47 -9.67
C ASN A 146 -3.34 -7.94 -9.77
N PHE A 147 -3.75 -7.28 -8.68
CA PHE A 147 -3.81 -5.83 -8.65
C PHE A 147 -2.39 -5.26 -8.67
N ARG A 148 -2.16 -4.28 -9.53
CA ARG A 148 -0.90 -3.54 -9.63
C ARG A 148 -1.18 -2.07 -9.80
N GLN A 149 -0.37 -1.25 -9.16
CA GLN A 149 -0.33 0.17 -9.48
C GLN A 149 0.13 0.30 -10.93
N LYS A 150 -0.69 0.95 -11.76
CA LYS A 150 -0.33 1.30 -13.13
C LYS A 150 0.48 2.60 -13.12
N ASN A 151 1.33 2.76 -14.13
CA ASN A 151 2.11 3.99 -14.34
C ASN A 151 2.97 4.38 -13.15
N LEU A 152 3.86 3.47 -12.78
CA LEU A 152 4.89 3.66 -11.74
C LEU A 152 5.96 4.65 -12.12
N LEU A 153 6.09 4.92 -13.41
CA LEU A 153 7.08 5.78 -14.00
C LEU A 153 6.50 7.17 -14.11
N VAL A 154 6.71 7.97 -13.11
CA VAL A 154 6.26 9.35 -13.05
C VAL A 154 7.45 10.25 -13.32
N GLY A 155 8.10 10.04 -14.43
CA GLY A 155 9.02 11.00 -14.99
C GLY A 155 8.26 11.84 -16.02
N THR A 156 7.49 12.81 -15.62
CA THR A 156 7.22 13.92 -16.53
C THR A 156 8.49 14.75 -16.58
N PRO A 157 9.13 14.91 -17.75
CA PRO A 157 10.07 15.99 -17.92
C PRO A 157 9.31 17.26 -17.57
N MET A 158 9.63 17.92 -16.46
CA MET A 158 9.17 19.27 -16.24
C MET A 158 9.86 20.15 -17.27
N GLU A 159 9.19 20.37 -18.38
CA GLU A 159 9.51 21.49 -19.27
C GLU A 159 9.37 22.77 -18.44
N GLY A 160 10.51 23.42 -18.15
CA GLY A 160 10.52 24.84 -17.77
C GLY A 160 10.67 25.22 -16.32
N THR A 161 11.09 24.38 -15.39
CA THR A 161 11.54 24.86 -14.07
C THR A 161 13.06 24.91 -13.98
N ALA A 162 13.65 25.78 -14.74
CA ALA A 162 14.94 26.35 -14.43
C ALA A 162 14.76 27.35 -13.27
N GLY A 163 14.83 26.86 -12.05
CA GLY A 163 14.66 27.75 -10.90
C GLY A 163 14.82 27.05 -9.58
N HIS A 164 15.97 26.94 -9.14
CA HIS A 164 16.64 26.91 -7.85
C HIS A 164 17.75 25.86 -7.86
N GLY A 165 18.93 26.33 -8.16
CA GLY A 165 20.14 25.55 -7.92
C GLY A 165 20.83 24.91 -9.11
N GLY A 166 20.71 25.44 -10.33
CA GLY A 166 21.71 25.23 -11.37
C GLY A 166 22.00 23.78 -11.83
N MET A 167 21.10 22.86 -11.59
CA MET A 167 21.18 21.55 -12.22
C MET A 167 20.52 21.64 -13.59
N ALA A 168 21.30 21.47 -14.62
CA ALA A 168 20.85 21.34 -15.98
C ALA A 168 19.70 20.30 -16.03
N ALA A 169 18.67 20.60 -16.80
CA ALA A 169 17.61 19.66 -17.13
C ALA A 169 18.27 18.36 -17.56
N VAL A 170 18.17 17.35 -16.74
CA VAL A 170 18.60 16.01 -17.14
C VAL A 170 17.62 15.57 -18.20
N ASN A 171 18.06 15.55 -19.44
CA ASN A 171 17.30 15.01 -20.56
C ASN A 171 17.27 13.48 -20.38
N THR A 172 16.34 13.01 -19.55
CA THR A 172 16.16 11.58 -19.32
C THR A 172 15.23 11.07 -20.41
N ALA A 173 15.80 10.44 -21.40
CA ALA A 173 15.08 9.65 -22.38
C ALA A 173 14.36 8.43 -21.74
N LEU A 174 14.53 8.22 -20.44
CA LEU A 174 13.89 7.16 -19.65
C LEU A 174 12.99 7.85 -18.59
N PRO A 175 11.74 7.41 -18.45
CA PRO A 175 10.89 7.87 -17.38
C PRO A 175 11.52 7.50 -16.03
N ASP A 176 11.72 8.50 -15.16
CA ASP A 176 12.29 8.28 -13.84
C ASP A 176 11.29 7.58 -12.93
N PHE A 177 11.74 6.55 -12.25
CA PHE A 177 10.99 5.89 -11.21
C PHE A 177 11.07 6.71 -9.92
N ASP A 178 9.94 7.23 -9.46
CA ASP A 178 9.84 7.90 -8.16
C ASP A 178 9.24 6.95 -7.12
N ALA A 179 10.09 6.44 -6.22
CA ALA A 179 9.66 5.56 -5.14
C ALA A 179 8.68 6.23 -4.18
N SER A 180 8.70 7.55 -4.05
CA SER A 180 7.76 8.31 -3.19
C SER A 180 6.32 8.28 -3.72
N ALA A 181 6.15 8.06 -5.02
CA ALA A 181 4.84 7.98 -5.67
C ALA A 181 4.18 6.59 -5.62
N VAL A 182 4.81 5.63 -4.96
CA VAL A 182 4.28 4.26 -4.84
C VAL A 182 3.24 4.19 -3.72
N TRP A 183 1.97 3.93 -4.08
CA TRP A 183 0.84 3.80 -3.15
C TRP A 183 0.23 2.40 -3.11
N GLY A 184 0.53 1.55 -4.06
CA GLY A 184 -0.02 0.20 -4.21
C GLY A 184 1.03 -0.83 -4.60
N PRO A 185 0.66 -2.12 -4.71
CA PRO A 185 1.57 -3.15 -5.14
C PRO A 185 2.12 -2.87 -6.54
N ILE A 186 3.41 -3.03 -6.71
CA ILE A 186 4.08 -2.95 -8.01
C ILE A 186 4.19 -4.31 -8.68
N MET A 187 4.14 -5.37 -7.91
CA MET A 187 4.17 -6.75 -8.41
C MET A 187 2.77 -7.37 -8.39
N GLY A 188 2.46 -8.14 -9.42
CA GLY A 188 1.23 -8.91 -9.51
C GLY A 188 1.23 -10.15 -8.62
N THR A 189 0.49 -11.16 -9.03
CA THR A 189 0.39 -12.43 -8.31
C THR A 189 1.75 -13.10 -8.19
N LYS A 190 2.08 -13.53 -6.97
CA LYS A 190 3.25 -14.35 -6.65
C LYS A 190 2.81 -15.69 -6.12
N VAL A 191 3.45 -16.75 -6.54
CA VAL A 191 3.26 -18.10 -6.01
C VAL A 191 4.54 -18.55 -5.34
N TYR A 192 4.42 -19.21 -4.21
CA TYR A 192 5.56 -19.73 -3.47
C TYR A 192 5.28 -21.13 -2.95
N LEU A 193 6.33 -21.92 -2.87
CA LEU A 193 6.38 -23.24 -2.26
C LEU A 193 7.45 -23.23 -1.18
N GLY A 194 7.15 -23.82 -0.04
CA GLY A 194 8.13 -23.89 1.03
C GLY A 194 8.04 -25.18 1.83
N LEU A 195 9.12 -25.47 2.54
CA LEU A 195 9.27 -26.62 3.44
C LEU A 195 9.80 -26.12 4.78
N ARG A 196 9.18 -26.57 5.85
CA ARG A 196 9.65 -26.36 7.22
C ARG A 196 9.96 -27.72 7.85
N TYR A 197 11.17 -27.87 8.34
CA TYR A 197 11.59 -29.04 9.11
C TYR A 197 11.74 -28.66 10.59
N THR A 198 11.13 -29.45 11.48
CA THR A 198 11.21 -29.24 12.93
C THR A 198 12.06 -30.33 13.53
N LEU A 199 13.23 -29.98 14.07
CA LEU A 199 14.07 -30.85 14.82
C LEU A 199 13.47 -31.04 16.23
N TRP A 200 13.14 -32.27 16.57
CA TRP A 200 12.75 -32.60 17.93
C TRP A 200 14.04 -32.78 18.75
N LYS A 201 14.08 -32.09 19.89
CA LYS A 201 15.06 -32.37 20.94
C LYS A 201 14.56 -33.51 21.81
#